data_dcdb7c0819e9db258d3af59a1411843e
#
_entry.id   dcdb7c0819e9db258d3af59a1411843e
#
_cell.length_a   1.000
_cell.length_b   1.000
_cell.length_c   1.000
_cell.angle_alpha   90.00
_cell.angle_beta   90.00
_cell.angle_gamma   90.00
#
_symmetry.space_group_name_H-M   'P 1'
#
loop_
_entity.id
_entity.type
_entity.pdbx_description
1 polymer ?
#
loop_
_entity_poly.entity_id
_entity_poly.type
_entity_poly.pdbx_seq_one_letter_code
_entity_poly.pdbx_strand_id
1 'polypeptide(L)'
;MDDFKKQVIKIPIQPSKIKENGRWHLYMDEVHMPEGFNPIKEIDHIVFVPPNEFAGNHKHKRQEVLLGLHPDLVFIWQDEKGEIHKEQMNPNGKLLLFFIPSFIPHGVINKSDISPAILYEWTDSESEEKEEVNLLDH
;
A
#
# COMPACT_ATOMS: atom_id res chain seq x y z
N MET A 1 9.42 -12.03 -23.94
CA MET A 1 8.53 -11.80 -23.61
C MET A 1 8.34 -11.51 -22.43
N ASP A 2 7.98 -10.82 -22.17
CA ASP A 2 7.85 -10.55 -20.93
C ASP A 2 6.50 -10.66 -20.51
N ASP A 3 6.23 -11.72 -19.90
CA ASP A 3 4.92 -11.96 -19.41
C ASP A 3 4.68 -11.32 -18.08
N PHE A 4 5.63 -10.53 -17.59
CA PHE A 4 5.42 -9.88 -16.34
C PHE A 4 4.51 -8.71 -16.55
N LYS A 5 3.25 -8.92 -16.29
CA LYS A 5 2.30 -7.84 -16.34
C LYS A 5 2.53 -6.91 -15.17
N LYS A 6 2.43 -5.63 -15.42
CA LYS A 6 2.49 -4.64 -14.37
C LYS A 6 1.16 -4.63 -13.65
N GLN A 7 1.05 -5.46 -12.63
CA GLN A 7 -0.17 -5.59 -11.85
C GLN A 7 0.09 -5.29 -10.40
N VAL A 8 -0.87 -4.64 -9.77
CA VAL A 8 -0.90 -4.57 -8.31
C VAL A 8 -1.13 -6.00 -7.81
N ILE A 9 -0.32 -6.42 -6.84
CA ILE A 9 -0.45 -7.74 -6.23
C ILE A 9 -0.83 -7.56 -4.76
N LYS A 10 -1.88 -8.26 -4.35
CA LYS A 10 -2.35 -8.24 -2.97
C LYS A 10 -1.91 -9.54 -2.29
N ILE A 11 -1.16 -9.43 -1.21
CA ILE A 11 -0.55 -10.57 -0.53
C ILE A 11 -0.99 -10.60 0.93
N PRO A 12 -1.78 -11.61 1.34
CA PRO A 12 -2.14 -11.73 2.76
C PRO A 12 -0.93 -12.17 3.58
N ILE A 13 -0.80 -11.59 4.77
CA ILE A 13 0.26 -11.97 5.71
C ILE A 13 -0.35 -12.24 7.07
N GLN A 14 0.40 -12.92 7.92
CA GLN A 14 -0.01 -13.24 9.27
C GLN A 14 0.80 -12.47 10.28
N PRO A 15 0.23 -12.12 11.43
CA PRO A 15 1.02 -11.52 12.50
C PRO A 15 2.11 -12.47 12.96
N SER A 16 3.20 -11.91 13.50
CA SER A 16 4.30 -12.71 14.04
C SER A 16 3.87 -13.47 15.30
N LYS A 17 3.00 -12.87 16.11
CA LYS A 17 2.39 -13.55 17.26
C LYS A 17 1.05 -12.91 17.63
N ILE A 18 0.18 -13.73 18.20
CA ILE A 18 -1.15 -13.31 18.63
C ILE A 18 -1.33 -13.70 20.09
N LYS A 19 -1.80 -12.76 20.91
CA LYS A 19 -2.04 -12.98 22.33
C LYS A 19 -3.49 -13.39 22.58
N GLU A 20 -3.76 -13.91 23.76
CA GLU A 20 -5.09 -14.39 24.13
C GLU A 20 -6.20 -13.34 24.01
N ASN A 21 -5.86 -12.08 24.26
CA ASN A 21 -6.86 -11.01 24.19
C ASN A 21 -7.06 -10.47 22.77
N GLY A 22 -6.46 -11.11 21.77
CA GLY A 22 -6.57 -10.67 20.37
C GLY A 22 -5.49 -9.67 19.96
N ARG A 23 -4.67 -9.22 20.93
CA ARG A 23 -3.56 -8.34 20.59
C ARG A 23 -2.54 -9.10 19.74
N TRP A 24 -2.10 -8.52 18.64
CA TRP A 24 -1.10 -9.17 17.81
C TRP A 24 0.11 -8.25 17.63
N HIS A 25 1.24 -8.88 17.27
CA HIS A 25 2.49 -8.20 17.01
C HIS A 25 3.00 -8.62 15.63
N LEU A 26 3.48 -7.66 14.86
CA LEU A 26 4.08 -7.93 13.57
C LEU A 26 5.50 -7.38 13.60
N TYR A 27 6.48 -8.28 13.54
CA TYR A 27 7.89 -7.87 13.49
C TYR A 27 8.21 -7.58 12.03
N MET A 28 8.62 -6.36 11.76
CA MET A 28 8.76 -5.89 10.38
C MET A 28 9.81 -6.66 9.58
N ASP A 29 10.84 -7.17 10.24
CA ASP A 29 11.84 -7.99 9.57
C ASP A 29 11.35 -9.41 9.24
N GLU A 30 10.18 -9.79 9.76
CA GLU A 30 9.55 -11.05 9.41
C GLU A 30 8.57 -10.91 8.25
N VAL A 31 8.35 -9.70 7.75
CA VAL A 31 7.47 -9.48 6.62
C VAL A 31 8.24 -9.82 5.34
N HIS A 32 7.73 -10.80 4.60
CA HIS A 32 8.37 -11.21 3.36
C HIS A 32 7.88 -10.37 2.19
N MET A 33 8.83 -9.74 1.51
CA MET A 33 8.50 -8.93 0.34
C MET A 33 8.25 -9.83 -0.88
N PRO A 34 7.46 -9.36 -1.86
CA PRO A 34 7.27 -10.10 -3.11
C PRO A 34 8.60 -10.34 -3.79
N GLU A 35 8.69 -11.47 -4.50
CA GLU A 35 9.88 -11.78 -5.25
C GLU A 35 10.19 -10.69 -6.26
N GLY A 36 11.44 -10.27 -6.32
CA GLY A 36 11.87 -9.21 -7.23
C GLY A 36 11.76 -7.80 -6.66
N PHE A 37 11.13 -7.63 -5.50
CA PHE A 37 11.05 -6.33 -4.84
C PHE A 37 12.12 -6.27 -3.74
N ASN A 38 13.05 -5.32 -3.87
CA ASN A 38 14.16 -5.16 -2.93
C ASN A 38 14.06 -3.79 -2.24
N PRO A 39 13.44 -3.72 -1.07
CA PRO A 39 13.26 -2.43 -0.39
C PRO A 39 14.58 -1.88 0.13
N ILE A 40 14.67 -0.56 0.16
CA ILE A 40 15.77 0.13 0.81
C ILE A 40 15.35 0.34 2.25
N LYS A 41 15.94 -0.45 3.14
CA LYS A 41 15.50 -0.50 4.54
C LYS A 41 15.58 0.85 5.24
N GLU A 42 16.57 1.63 4.91
CA GLU A 42 16.81 2.90 5.56
C GLU A 42 15.74 3.96 5.28
N ILE A 43 14.92 3.73 4.27
CA ILE A 43 13.87 4.69 3.92
C ILE A 43 12.46 4.14 4.09
N ASP A 44 12.34 2.98 4.74
CA ASP A 44 11.02 2.49 5.15
C ASP A 44 10.41 3.50 6.10
N HIS A 45 9.12 3.74 5.96
CA HIS A 45 8.48 4.75 6.80
C HIS A 45 6.99 4.51 6.96
N ILE A 46 6.41 5.21 7.90
CA ILE A 46 4.96 5.22 8.07
C ILE A 46 4.42 6.54 7.53
N VAL A 47 3.20 6.47 7.01
CA VAL A 47 2.48 7.64 6.54
C VAL A 47 1.25 7.80 7.41
N PHE A 48 1.06 8.99 7.95
CA PHE A 48 -0.12 9.34 8.73
C PHE A 48 -1.09 10.02 7.76
N VAL A 49 -2.28 9.45 7.62
CA VAL A 49 -3.29 9.99 6.71
C VAL A 49 -4.44 10.54 7.55
N PRO A 50 -4.63 11.86 7.61
CA PRO A 50 -5.71 12.45 8.41
C PRO A 50 -7.10 11.99 7.93
N PRO A 51 -8.14 12.20 8.75
CA PRO A 51 -9.51 11.87 8.34
C PRO A 51 -9.90 12.55 7.03
N ASN A 52 -10.53 11.81 6.14
CA ASN A 52 -10.98 12.29 4.83
C ASN A 52 -9.90 12.80 3.90
N GLU A 53 -8.63 12.48 4.20
CA GLU A 53 -7.51 12.89 3.36
C GLU A 53 -6.95 11.70 2.58
N PHE A 54 -5.98 11.98 1.74
CA PHE A 54 -5.39 10.98 0.89
C PHE A 54 -3.86 11.06 0.89
N ALA A 55 -3.24 9.98 0.42
CA ALA A 55 -1.81 9.91 0.14
C ALA A 55 -1.65 9.37 -1.28
N GLY A 56 -0.65 9.85 -2.01
CA GLY A 56 -0.43 9.41 -3.38
C GLY A 56 -1.23 10.20 -4.39
N ASN A 57 -2.01 9.52 -5.23
CA ASN A 57 -2.69 10.09 -6.39
C ASN A 57 -1.66 10.45 -7.47
N HIS A 58 -0.75 9.52 -7.72
CA HIS A 58 0.38 9.72 -8.62
C HIS A 58 0.84 8.39 -9.21
N LYS A 59 1.78 8.47 -10.15
CA LYS A 59 2.53 7.30 -10.63
C LYS A 59 4.00 7.65 -10.65
N HIS A 60 4.87 6.65 -10.51
CA HIS A 60 6.30 6.87 -10.46
C HIS A 60 7.06 5.60 -10.83
N LYS A 61 8.34 5.78 -11.11
CA LYS A 61 9.20 4.67 -11.51
C LYS A 61 9.46 3.73 -10.32
N ARG A 62 9.65 4.27 -9.12
CA ARG A 62 9.92 3.42 -7.96
C ARG A 62 8.75 2.49 -7.69
N GLN A 63 9.07 1.29 -7.23
CA GLN A 63 8.07 0.33 -6.80
C GLN A 63 7.85 0.49 -5.31
N GLU A 64 6.68 0.13 -4.85
CA GLU A 64 6.32 0.25 -3.43
C GLU A 64 5.54 -0.95 -2.96
N VAL A 65 5.65 -1.23 -1.66
CA VAL A 65 4.75 -2.15 -0.97
C VAL A 65 4.12 -1.38 0.17
N LEU A 66 2.80 -1.48 0.29
CA LEU A 66 2.04 -0.76 1.31
C LEU A 66 1.33 -1.74 2.23
N LEU A 67 1.26 -1.38 3.51
CA LEU A 67 0.48 -2.12 4.51
C LEU A 67 -0.39 -1.11 5.25
N GLY A 68 -1.70 -1.14 5.04
CA GLY A 68 -2.63 -0.25 5.72
C GLY A 68 -3.11 -0.86 7.02
N LEU A 69 -3.21 -0.06 8.07
CA LEU A 69 -3.56 -0.53 9.40
C LEU A 69 -4.82 0.16 9.95
N HIS A 70 -5.79 0.36 9.08
CA HIS A 70 -7.07 0.94 9.48
C HIS A 70 -8.16 0.46 8.52
N PRO A 71 -9.33 0.09 9.04
CA PRO A 71 -10.41 -0.46 8.19
C PRO A 71 -10.96 0.52 7.15
N ASP A 72 -10.77 1.83 7.37
CA ASP A 72 -11.29 2.83 6.43
C ASP A 72 -10.27 3.29 5.39
N LEU A 73 -9.08 2.68 5.36
CA LEU A 73 -8.12 2.93 4.30
C LEU A 73 -8.53 2.17 3.04
N VAL A 74 -8.64 2.89 1.95
CA VAL A 74 -8.99 2.32 0.64
C VAL A 74 -7.85 2.59 -0.33
N PHE A 75 -7.35 1.54 -0.95
CA PHE A 75 -6.34 1.64 -1.99
C PHE A 75 -7.04 1.74 -3.34
N ILE A 76 -6.62 2.71 -4.15
CA ILE A 76 -7.20 2.92 -5.47
C ILE A 76 -6.07 2.90 -6.50
N TRP A 77 -6.26 2.20 -7.62
CA TRP A 77 -5.26 2.17 -8.68
C TRP A 77 -5.91 1.99 -10.05
N GLN A 78 -5.16 2.34 -11.07
CA GLN A 78 -5.58 2.17 -12.44
C GLN A 78 -4.69 1.11 -13.09
N ASP A 79 -5.29 0.08 -13.66
CA ASP A 79 -4.54 -0.99 -14.30
C ASP A 79 -4.10 -0.59 -15.72
N GLU A 80 -3.37 -1.48 -16.39
CA GLU A 80 -2.84 -1.19 -17.72
C GLU A 80 -3.92 -1.03 -18.78
N LYS A 81 -5.13 -1.52 -18.49
CA LYS A 81 -6.26 -1.36 -19.41
C LYS A 81 -7.03 -0.08 -19.16
N GLY A 82 -6.63 0.68 -18.17
CA GLY A 82 -7.31 1.92 -17.78
C GLY A 82 -8.45 1.73 -16.80
N GLU A 83 -8.68 0.52 -16.30
CA GLU A 83 -9.74 0.27 -15.33
C GLU A 83 -9.32 0.71 -13.94
N ILE A 84 -10.25 1.32 -13.22
CA ILE A 84 -10.02 1.79 -11.85
C ILE A 84 -10.47 0.71 -10.88
N HIS A 85 -9.61 0.40 -9.92
CA HIS A 85 -9.89 -0.58 -8.87
C HIS A 85 -9.81 0.09 -7.51
N LYS A 86 -10.65 -0.36 -6.59
CA LYS A 86 -10.66 0.14 -5.22
C LYS A 86 -10.77 -1.04 -4.28
N GLU A 87 -9.91 -1.11 -3.27
CA GLU A 87 -9.97 -2.17 -2.27
C GLU A 87 -9.67 -1.66 -0.89
N GLN A 88 -10.36 -2.19 0.10
CA GLN A 88 -10.02 -1.92 1.50
C GLN A 88 -8.65 -2.50 1.78
N MET A 89 -7.81 -1.76 2.47
CA MET A 89 -6.45 -2.21 2.77
C MET A 89 -6.38 -3.12 3.98
N ASN A 90 -7.37 -3.04 4.86
CA ASN A 90 -7.34 -3.80 6.11
C ASN A 90 -8.75 -4.33 6.44
N PRO A 91 -9.35 -5.14 5.53
CA PRO A 91 -10.73 -5.60 5.72
C PRO A 91 -10.81 -6.56 6.92
N ASN A 92 -11.68 -6.23 7.86
CA ASN A 92 -11.87 -7.03 9.09
C ASN A 92 -10.56 -7.27 9.84
N GLY A 93 -9.63 -6.32 9.79
CA GLY A 93 -8.34 -6.45 10.45
C GLY A 93 -7.33 -7.35 9.75
N LYS A 94 -7.64 -7.82 8.56
CA LYS A 94 -6.69 -8.65 7.80
C LYS A 94 -5.49 -7.82 7.35
N LEU A 95 -4.31 -8.41 7.46
CA LEU A 95 -3.08 -7.78 7.02
C LEU A 95 -2.82 -8.14 5.56
N LEU A 96 -2.82 -7.14 4.71
CA LEU A 96 -2.61 -7.32 3.27
C LEU A 96 -1.51 -6.40 2.80
N LEU A 97 -0.50 -6.96 2.15
CA LEU A 97 0.50 -6.15 1.47
C LEU A 97 -0.01 -5.84 0.07
N PHE A 98 0.16 -4.60 -0.36
CA PHE A 98 -0.16 -4.20 -1.74
C PHE A 98 1.14 -3.84 -2.44
N PHE A 99 1.53 -4.64 -3.42
CA PHE A 99 2.71 -4.35 -4.24
C PHE A 99 2.30 -3.51 -5.43
N ILE A 100 2.99 -2.40 -5.64
CA ILE A 100 2.70 -1.44 -6.69
C ILE A 100 3.86 -1.41 -7.68
N PRO A 101 3.67 -1.94 -8.89
CA PRO A 101 4.72 -1.89 -9.91
C PRO A 101 4.99 -0.45 -10.39
N SER A 102 6.11 -0.29 -11.11
CA SER A 102 6.47 0.99 -11.70
C SER A 102 5.36 1.53 -12.58
N PHE A 103 5.10 2.82 -12.46
CA PHE A 103 4.19 3.58 -13.32
C PHE A 103 2.72 3.19 -13.27
N ILE A 104 2.30 2.45 -12.26
CA ILE A 104 0.87 2.22 -12.03
C ILE A 104 0.32 3.40 -11.23
N PRO A 105 -0.67 4.12 -11.78
CA PRO A 105 -1.30 5.22 -11.05
C PRO A 105 -1.99 4.68 -9.79
N HIS A 106 -1.76 5.31 -8.66
CA HIS A 106 -2.32 4.84 -7.39
C HIS A 106 -2.48 5.94 -6.36
N GLY A 107 -3.29 5.66 -5.37
CA GLY A 107 -3.47 6.50 -4.19
C GLY A 107 -4.13 5.73 -3.08
N VAL A 108 -4.12 6.31 -1.89
CA VAL A 108 -4.75 5.76 -0.70
C VAL A 108 -5.66 6.84 -0.12
N ILE A 109 -6.89 6.48 0.23
CA ILE A 109 -7.84 7.41 0.81
C ILE A 109 -8.21 6.92 2.19
N ASN A 110 -8.20 7.81 3.18
CA ASN A 110 -8.77 7.53 4.49
C ASN A 110 -10.23 8.01 4.48
N LYS A 111 -11.15 7.07 4.49
CA LYS A 111 -12.59 7.39 4.44
C LYS A 111 -13.22 7.62 5.80
N SER A 112 -12.44 7.56 6.86
CA SER A 112 -12.95 7.88 8.20
C SER A 112 -13.14 9.39 8.34
N ASP A 113 -14.25 9.78 8.95
CA ASP A 113 -14.53 11.20 9.24
C ASP A 113 -13.84 11.68 10.51
N ILE A 114 -13.40 10.75 11.35
CA ILE A 114 -12.96 11.09 12.70
C ILE A 114 -11.59 10.54 13.08
N SER A 115 -11.13 9.46 12.41
CA SER A 115 -9.91 8.79 12.81
C SER A 115 -8.81 8.95 11.79
N PRO A 116 -7.60 9.33 12.20
CA PRO A 116 -6.47 9.23 11.30
C PRO A 116 -6.13 7.76 11.08
N ALA A 117 -5.40 7.47 10.04
CA ALA A 117 -5.01 6.12 9.70
C ALA A 117 -3.50 6.06 9.45
N ILE A 118 -2.92 4.90 9.74
CA ILE A 118 -1.50 4.67 9.55
C ILE A 118 -1.29 3.66 8.44
N LEU A 119 -0.32 3.95 7.61
CA LEU A 119 0.08 3.15 6.47
C LEU A 119 1.59 2.96 6.55
N TYR A 120 2.05 1.73 6.43
CA TYR A 120 3.48 1.45 6.38
C TYR A 120 3.89 1.30 4.93
N GLU A 121 5.06 1.87 4.57
CA GLU A 121 5.49 1.92 3.18
C GLU A 121 6.93 1.49 3.01
N TRP A 122 7.18 0.55 2.10
CA TRP A 122 8.50 0.13 1.66
C TRP A 122 8.70 0.59 0.23
N THR A 123 9.88 1.08 -0.09
CA THR A 123 10.20 1.52 -1.45
C THR A 123 11.53 0.92 -1.91
N ASP A 124 11.71 0.77 -3.21
CA ASP A 124 12.94 0.22 -3.78
C ASP A 124 13.87 1.29 -4.35
N SER A 125 13.55 2.56 -4.15
CA SER A 125 14.34 3.66 -4.70
C SER A 125 14.16 4.91 -3.85
N GLU A 126 15.23 5.69 -3.72
CA GLU A 126 15.17 6.96 -3.01
C GLU A 126 14.58 8.08 -3.87
N SER A 127 14.33 7.82 -5.14
CA SER A 127 13.79 8.84 -6.04
C SER A 127 12.36 9.22 -5.64
N GLU A 128 12.11 10.52 -5.55
CA GLU A 128 10.77 11.02 -5.28
C GLU A 128 10.12 11.58 -6.54
N GLU A 129 10.70 11.32 -7.70
CA GLU A 129 10.12 11.76 -8.96
C GLU A 129 8.77 11.10 -9.16
N LYS A 130 7.78 11.90 -9.51
CA LYS A 130 6.41 11.40 -9.70
C LYS A 130 5.65 12.27 -10.67
N GLU A 131 4.59 11.69 -11.21
CA GLU A 131 3.67 12.41 -12.09
C GLU A 131 2.30 12.35 -11.42
N GLU A 132 1.67 13.51 -11.23
CA GLU A 132 0.35 13.59 -10.64
C GLU A 132 -0.69 13.00 -11.59
N VAL A 133 -1.68 12.32 -11.04
CA VAL A 133 -2.79 11.74 -11.79
C VAL A 133 -4.09 12.12 -11.11
N ASN A 134 -5.21 11.81 -11.73
CA ASN A 134 -6.51 12.14 -11.18
C ASN A 134 -7.35 10.89 -10.99
N LEU A 135 -7.02 10.13 -9.94
CA LEU A 135 -7.77 8.92 -9.60
C LEU A 135 -8.88 9.17 -8.60
N LEU A 136 -8.70 10.18 -7.74
CA LEU A 136 -9.58 10.35 -6.59
C LEU A 136 -10.96 10.89 -6.96
N ASP A 137 -11.12 11.35 -8.18
CA ASP A 137 -12.41 11.83 -8.65
C ASP A 137 -13.26 10.68 -9.26
N HIS A 138 -12.78 9.48 -9.18
CA HIS A 138 -13.49 8.33 -9.75
C HIS A 138 -14.28 7.52 -8.74
#